data_13bb708e3075553f033772e92e735d2a
#
_entry.id   13bb708e3075553f033772e92e735d2a
#
_cell.length_a   1.000
_cell.length_b   1.000
_cell.length_c   1.000
_cell.angle_alpha   90.00
_cell.angle_beta   90.00
_cell.angle_gamma   90.00
#
_symmetry.space_group_name_H-M   'P 1'
#
loop_
_entity.id
_entity.type
_entity.pdbx_description
1 polymer ?
#
loop_
_entity_poly.entity_id
_entity_poly.type
_entity_poly.pdbx_seq_one_letter_code
_entity_poly.pdbx_strand_id
1 'polypeptide(L)'
;MSSQAKDAHLFNAVGLRWKRQRFVLNPTFSSLKLKQMSPLIHRSIEFLMEKMADQCAKGEPFDIYAYFKRFTMDTIWSCGVGLDTDMQNNVNDPYLLNSQKMFSPNIFRGIIFILTLLITELTKIWRSIFQVTNVIRYWLRRYIPITKSLIDESPSTWIMKQANEMIEKRKDIGQTGRTDLLQLMVESMSNQDFIQDGLSSFEKSDNTGVEAPRVRKITKYEASANILLFIVAGYETTSTALSYVAYVLATHPEEQRKLQEHIDAHFDPETENIMPTYETVSEMDYFDMFIRETLRMFPIAPTAISRQSNEDFRIKDFGTVPAGTLIAVDMYNLHYNPNLWGPLDPHEFHPERFATNRHPMAWIPFGVGPRNCVGMRFALLEMKMLLVRLLKTYTLIDCGEKTRKPFEQLTEMPVIAPKEAIIRLQRRDE
;
A
#
# COMPACT_ATOMS: atom_id res chain seq x y z
N MET A 1 9.95 14.77 -2.14
CA MET A 1 9.77 15.74 -1.03
C MET A 1 11.01 15.72 -0.16
N SER A 2 11.46 16.86 0.34
CA SER A 2 12.61 16.92 1.25
C SER A 2 12.19 16.44 2.64
N SER A 3 13.07 15.71 3.35
CA SER A 3 12.83 15.33 4.76
C SER A 3 12.66 16.53 5.70
N GLN A 4 13.14 17.70 5.30
CA GLN A 4 13.02 18.97 6.03
C GLN A 4 11.81 19.82 5.61
N ALA A 5 11.05 19.41 4.57
CA ALA A 5 9.86 20.14 4.16
C ALA A 5 8.78 20.07 5.24
N LYS A 6 7.98 21.14 5.41
CA LYS A 6 6.89 21.18 6.41
C LYS A 6 5.91 20.01 6.22
N ASP A 7 5.70 19.57 4.99
CA ASP A 7 4.81 18.51 4.53
C ASP A 7 5.50 17.15 4.33
N ALA A 8 6.63 16.88 5.01
CA ALA A 8 7.24 15.56 4.94
C ALA A 8 6.38 14.51 5.64
N HIS A 9 5.86 13.57 4.88
CA HIS A 9 5.09 12.43 5.36
C HIS A 9 5.99 11.32 5.93
N LEU A 10 5.38 10.32 6.57
CA LEU A 10 6.06 9.21 7.27
C LEU A 10 7.16 8.53 6.43
N PHE A 11 6.94 8.31 5.13
CA PHE A 11 7.91 7.65 4.26
C PHE A 11 9.18 8.49 4.04
N ASN A 12 9.04 9.83 3.93
CA ASN A 12 10.14 10.76 3.67
C ASN A 12 10.74 11.35 4.96
N ALA A 13 10.07 11.23 6.09
CA ALA A 13 10.55 11.73 7.37
C ALA A 13 11.77 10.93 7.85
N VAL A 14 12.74 11.60 8.48
CA VAL A 14 13.96 11.00 9.04
C VAL A 14 14.11 11.34 10.53
N GLY A 15 14.95 10.58 11.23
CA GLY A 15 15.31 10.84 12.62
C GLY A 15 14.12 10.93 13.56
N LEU A 16 14.14 11.90 14.46
CA LEU A 16 13.09 12.11 15.48
C LEU A 16 11.72 12.42 14.88
N ARG A 17 11.68 13.15 13.77
CA ARG A 17 10.43 13.45 13.06
C ARG A 17 9.73 12.18 12.60
N TRP A 18 10.48 11.25 12.03
CA TRP A 18 9.95 9.93 11.68
C TRP A 18 9.49 9.16 12.91
N LYS A 19 10.29 9.09 13.96
CA LYS A 19 9.92 8.40 15.22
C LYS A 19 8.59 8.95 15.77
N ARG A 20 8.43 10.27 15.80
CA ARG A 20 7.21 10.94 16.27
C ARG A 20 6.00 10.62 15.39
N GLN A 21 6.10 10.78 14.07
CA GLN A 21 5.02 10.45 13.15
C GLN A 21 4.65 8.97 13.24
N ARG A 22 5.64 8.07 13.26
CA ARG A 22 5.41 6.64 13.40
C ARG A 22 4.68 6.29 14.70
N PHE A 23 5.05 6.93 15.79
CA PHE A 23 4.41 6.74 17.09
C PHE A 23 2.93 7.16 17.07
N VAL A 24 2.62 8.28 16.44
CA VAL A 24 1.23 8.77 16.30
C VAL A 24 0.40 7.87 15.37
N LEU A 25 1.00 7.39 14.29
CA LEU A 25 0.28 6.66 13.25
C LEU A 25 0.13 5.16 13.52
N ASN A 26 1.05 4.51 14.26
CA ASN A 26 0.96 3.08 14.54
C ASN A 26 -0.36 2.64 15.21
N PRO A 27 -0.91 3.34 16.21
CA PRO A 27 -2.17 2.94 16.86
C PRO A 27 -3.36 2.87 15.91
N THR A 28 -3.33 3.59 14.77
CA THR A 28 -4.40 3.60 13.78
C THR A 28 -4.57 2.24 13.07
N PHE A 29 -3.53 1.41 13.11
CA PHE A 29 -3.49 0.07 12.53
C PHE A 29 -3.51 -1.04 13.62
N SER A 30 -3.98 -0.73 14.83
CA SER A 30 -4.21 -1.73 15.88
C SER A 30 -5.36 -2.65 15.54
N SER A 31 -5.37 -3.88 16.08
CA SER A 31 -6.44 -4.87 15.85
C SER A 31 -7.82 -4.31 16.16
N LEU A 32 -7.96 -3.55 17.26
CA LEU A 32 -9.23 -2.92 17.63
C LEU A 32 -9.71 -1.94 16.54
N LYS A 33 -8.82 -1.11 15.99
CA LYS A 33 -9.18 -0.15 14.94
C LYS A 33 -9.50 -0.85 13.62
N LEU A 34 -8.77 -1.90 13.29
CA LEU A 34 -9.04 -2.73 12.11
C LEU A 34 -10.42 -3.40 12.20
N LYS A 35 -10.80 -3.94 13.35
CA LYS A 35 -12.16 -4.45 13.60
C LYS A 35 -13.22 -3.39 13.36
N GLN A 36 -13.00 -2.16 13.85
CA GLN A 36 -13.92 -1.05 13.66
C GLN A 36 -14.02 -0.59 12.19
N MET A 37 -13.00 -0.82 11.38
CA MET A 37 -12.99 -0.54 9.93
C MET A 37 -13.61 -1.66 9.09
N SER A 38 -13.73 -2.87 9.60
CA SER A 38 -14.25 -4.03 8.85
C SER A 38 -15.61 -3.78 8.18
N PRO A 39 -16.60 -3.11 8.79
CA PRO A 39 -17.86 -2.81 8.11
C PRO A 39 -17.70 -1.91 6.86
N LEU A 40 -16.70 -1.03 6.86
CA LEU A 40 -16.41 -0.17 5.72
C LEU A 40 -15.79 -0.98 4.57
N ILE A 41 -14.91 -1.92 4.91
CA ILE A 41 -14.34 -2.87 3.94
C ILE A 41 -15.46 -3.75 3.34
N HIS A 42 -16.36 -4.28 4.17
CA HIS A 42 -17.51 -5.08 3.71
C HIS A 42 -18.35 -4.35 2.69
N ARG A 43 -18.67 -3.08 2.94
CA ARG A 43 -19.44 -2.27 1.97
C ARG A 43 -18.75 -2.20 0.62
N SER A 44 -17.45 -1.94 0.58
CA SER A 44 -16.68 -1.90 -0.67
C SER A 44 -16.61 -3.28 -1.35
N ILE A 45 -16.57 -4.36 -0.57
CA ILE A 45 -16.61 -5.73 -1.09
C ILE A 45 -17.95 -6.01 -1.78
N GLU A 46 -19.09 -5.65 -1.18
CA GLU A 46 -20.38 -5.93 -1.79
C GLU A 46 -20.55 -5.19 -3.13
N PHE A 47 -20.11 -3.95 -3.25
CA PHE A 47 -20.09 -3.26 -4.55
C PHE A 47 -19.23 -3.99 -5.59
N LEU A 48 -18.08 -4.54 -5.17
CA LEU A 48 -17.26 -5.35 -6.06
C LEU A 48 -17.98 -6.65 -6.45
N MET A 49 -18.63 -7.32 -5.50
CA MET A 49 -19.34 -8.59 -5.77
C MET A 49 -20.49 -8.43 -6.75
N GLU A 50 -21.20 -7.30 -6.76
CA GLU A 50 -22.18 -6.97 -7.79
C GLU A 50 -21.52 -6.94 -9.18
N LYS A 51 -20.36 -6.31 -9.31
CA LYS A 51 -19.62 -6.29 -10.59
C LYS A 51 -19.10 -7.67 -10.99
N MET A 52 -18.68 -8.48 -10.01
CA MET A 52 -18.26 -9.87 -10.28
C MET A 52 -19.43 -10.73 -10.78
N ALA A 53 -20.63 -10.53 -10.23
CA ALA A 53 -21.83 -11.20 -10.72
C ALA A 53 -22.11 -10.86 -12.19
N ASP A 54 -22.02 -9.57 -12.57
CA ASP A 54 -22.17 -9.11 -13.95
C ASP A 54 -21.14 -9.73 -14.89
N GLN A 55 -19.87 -9.83 -14.46
CA GLN A 55 -18.81 -10.43 -15.28
C GLN A 55 -18.95 -11.97 -15.38
N CYS A 56 -19.36 -12.62 -14.31
CA CYS A 56 -19.65 -14.05 -14.32
C CYS A 56 -20.81 -14.38 -15.30
N ALA A 57 -21.88 -13.59 -15.26
CA ALA A 57 -23.04 -13.76 -16.16
C ALA A 57 -22.69 -13.60 -17.65
N LYS A 58 -21.67 -12.77 -17.99
CA LYS A 58 -21.17 -12.65 -19.37
C LYS A 58 -20.38 -13.88 -19.82
N GLY A 59 -19.74 -14.60 -18.89
CA GLY A 59 -18.93 -15.78 -19.17
C GLY A 59 -17.64 -15.52 -19.95
N GLU A 60 -17.25 -14.26 -20.15
CA GLU A 60 -16.10 -13.83 -20.94
C GLU A 60 -14.87 -13.54 -20.07
N PRO A 61 -13.65 -13.68 -20.61
CA PRO A 61 -12.45 -13.19 -19.95
C PRO A 61 -12.46 -11.67 -19.75
N PHE A 62 -12.06 -11.20 -18.56
CA PHE A 62 -12.01 -9.77 -18.24
C PHE A 62 -10.81 -9.44 -17.34
N ASP A 63 -10.43 -8.17 -17.29
CA ASP A 63 -9.36 -7.67 -16.44
C ASP A 63 -9.86 -7.41 -15.00
N ILE A 64 -9.61 -8.36 -14.09
CA ILE A 64 -10.00 -8.23 -12.68
C ILE A 64 -9.17 -7.17 -11.96
N TYR A 65 -7.93 -6.87 -12.40
CA TYR A 65 -7.06 -5.89 -11.79
C TYR A 65 -7.67 -4.48 -11.82
N ALA A 66 -8.34 -4.12 -12.92
CA ALA A 66 -9.05 -2.85 -13.02
C ALA A 66 -10.17 -2.71 -11.97
N TYR A 67 -10.81 -3.81 -11.58
CA TYR A 67 -11.81 -3.84 -10.52
C TYR A 67 -11.17 -3.74 -9.14
N PHE A 68 -10.09 -4.48 -8.90
CA PHE A 68 -9.35 -4.37 -7.64
C PHE A 68 -8.80 -2.97 -7.40
N LYS A 69 -8.36 -2.27 -8.43
CA LYS A 69 -7.94 -0.86 -8.31
C LYS A 69 -9.07 0.04 -7.82
N ARG A 70 -10.27 -0.12 -8.33
CA ARG A 70 -11.42 0.68 -7.86
C ARG A 70 -11.84 0.29 -6.45
N PHE A 71 -11.85 -1.00 -6.14
CA PHE A 71 -12.14 -1.53 -4.81
C PHE A 71 -11.18 -0.97 -3.75
N THR A 72 -9.87 -1.09 -3.96
CA THR A 72 -8.86 -0.60 -3.00
C THR A 72 -8.92 0.92 -2.84
N MET A 73 -9.29 1.64 -3.91
CA MET A 73 -9.48 3.08 -3.83
C MET A 73 -10.69 3.45 -2.97
N ASP A 74 -11.86 2.83 -3.20
CA ASP A 74 -13.04 3.03 -2.35
C ASP A 74 -12.76 2.69 -0.89
N THR A 75 -12.08 1.58 -0.65
CA THR A 75 -11.73 1.14 0.70
C THR A 75 -10.81 2.13 1.40
N ILE A 76 -9.74 2.60 0.74
CA ILE A 76 -8.79 3.53 1.38
C ILE A 76 -9.40 4.92 1.60
N TRP A 77 -10.26 5.41 0.72
CA TRP A 77 -10.99 6.66 0.95
C TRP A 77 -11.99 6.56 2.10
N SER A 78 -12.72 5.44 2.17
CA SER A 78 -13.67 5.18 3.26
C SER A 78 -12.96 5.00 4.60
N CYS A 79 -11.99 4.08 4.70
CA CYS A 79 -11.27 3.76 5.94
C CYS A 79 -10.22 4.82 6.31
N GLY A 80 -9.56 5.42 5.33
CA GLY A 80 -8.46 6.36 5.54
C GLY A 80 -8.93 7.78 5.81
N VAL A 81 -9.91 8.26 5.07
CA VAL A 81 -10.32 9.67 5.07
C VAL A 81 -11.76 9.85 5.55
N GLY A 82 -12.52 8.76 5.66
CA GLY A 82 -13.92 8.78 6.08
C GLY A 82 -14.86 9.34 5.02
N LEU A 83 -14.46 9.25 3.75
CA LEU A 83 -15.26 9.66 2.61
C LEU A 83 -15.83 8.42 1.92
N ASP A 84 -17.14 8.28 1.92
CA ASP A 84 -17.81 7.25 1.15
C ASP A 84 -17.89 7.67 -0.30
N THR A 85 -17.14 6.98 -1.13
CA THR A 85 -17.06 7.18 -2.57
C THR A 85 -17.82 6.08 -3.31
N ASP A 86 -18.06 6.26 -4.59
CA ASP A 86 -18.69 5.28 -5.49
C ASP A 86 -17.82 5.09 -6.75
N MET A 87 -16.53 4.89 -6.54
CA MET A 87 -15.55 4.79 -7.64
C MET A 87 -15.69 3.49 -8.42
N GLN A 88 -16.34 2.49 -7.85
CA GLN A 88 -16.60 1.22 -8.54
C GLN A 88 -17.68 1.36 -9.60
N ASN A 89 -18.65 2.27 -9.42
CA ASN A 89 -19.67 2.61 -10.41
C ASN A 89 -19.28 3.83 -11.25
N ASN A 90 -18.64 4.83 -10.65
CA ASN A 90 -18.23 6.06 -11.31
C ASN A 90 -16.75 6.04 -11.68
N VAL A 91 -16.41 5.54 -12.85
CA VAL A 91 -15.03 5.49 -13.38
C VAL A 91 -14.42 6.88 -13.64
N ASN A 92 -15.25 7.92 -13.73
CA ASN A 92 -14.82 9.30 -13.92
C ASN A 92 -14.73 10.09 -12.60
N ASP A 93 -14.77 9.41 -11.46
CA ASP A 93 -14.61 10.07 -10.16
C ASP A 93 -13.29 10.84 -10.08
N PRO A 94 -13.29 12.12 -9.67
CA PRO A 94 -12.10 12.95 -9.66
C PRO A 94 -11.02 12.46 -8.68
N TYR A 95 -11.40 11.80 -7.58
CA TYR A 95 -10.44 11.20 -6.64
C TYR A 95 -9.73 10.01 -7.27
N LEU A 96 -10.49 9.14 -7.95
CA LEU A 96 -9.94 8.01 -8.71
C LEU A 96 -8.98 8.48 -9.80
N LEU A 97 -9.42 9.41 -10.65
CA LEU A 97 -8.63 9.92 -11.78
C LEU A 97 -7.32 10.59 -11.33
N ASN A 98 -7.38 11.43 -10.27
CA ASN A 98 -6.16 12.07 -9.75
C ASN A 98 -5.22 11.06 -9.09
N SER A 99 -5.73 10.05 -8.41
CA SER A 99 -4.90 9.00 -7.83
C SER A 99 -4.23 8.15 -8.92
N GLN A 100 -4.95 7.76 -9.96
CA GLN A 100 -4.39 7.04 -11.12
C GLN A 100 -3.31 7.84 -11.86
N LYS A 101 -3.52 9.14 -12.05
CA LYS A 101 -2.51 10.04 -12.67
C LYS A 101 -1.19 10.09 -11.89
N MET A 102 -1.17 9.76 -10.61
CA MET A 102 0.08 9.68 -9.83
C MET A 102 0.98 8.51 -10.25
N PHE A 103 0.38 7.43 -10.70
CA PHE A 103 1.07 6.21 -11.15
C PHE A 103 1.22 6.14 -12.67
N SER A 104 0.58 7.05 -13.41
CA SER A 104 0.71 7.08 -14.87
C SER A 104 2.16 7.31 -15.28
N PRO A 105 2.69 6.51 -16.20
CA PRO A 105 4.05 6.65 -16.70
C PRO A 105 4.21 8.04 -17.35
N ASN A 106 5.13 8.82 -16.83
CA ASN A 106 5.51 10.11 -17.39
C ASN A 106 6.98 10.00 -17.84
N ILE A 107 7.19 10.03 -19.14
CA ILE A 107 8.51 9.88 -19.76
C ILE A 107 9.53 10.85 -19.12
N PHE A 108 9.14 12.10 -18.85
CA PHE A 108 10.00 13.07 -18.18
C PHE A 108 10.39 12.66 -16.76
N ARG A 109 9.45 12.11 -15.99
CA ARG A 109 9.74 11.59 -14.64
C ARG A 109 10.65 10.37 -14.72
N GLY A 110 10.42 9.48 -15.67
CA GLY A 110 11.27 8.31 -15.92
C GLY A 110 12.71 8.69 -16.26
N ILE A 111 12.90 9.60 -17.20
CA ILE A 111 14.24 10.09 -17.58
C ILE A 111 14.93 10.77 -16.39
N ILE A 112 14.25 11.66 -15.67
CA ILE A 112 14.83 12.33 -14.49
C ILE A 112 15.21 11.30 -13.42
N PHE A 113 14.39 10.28 -13.22
CA PHE A 113 14.66 9.22 -12.25
C PHE A 113 15.91 8.41 -12.66
N ILE A 114 16.02 8.00 -13.92
CA ILE A 114 17.20 7.29 -14.44
C ILE A 114 18.46 8.16 -14.33
N LEU A 115 18.37 9.44 -14.71
CA LEU A 115 19.50 10.37 -14.57
C LEU A 115 19.89 10.58 -13.11
N THR A 116 18.94 10.56 -12.19
CA THR A 116 19.20 10.66 -10.74
C THR A 116 19.90 9.41 -10.20
N LEU A 117 19.60 8.23 -10.75
CA LEU A 117 20.28 6.98 -10.40
C LEU A 117 21.71 6.91 -10.97
N LEU A 118 21.88 7.36 -12.22
CA LEU A 118 23.18 7.30 -12.90
C LEU A 118 24.17 8.37 -12.42
N ILE A 119 23.66 9.56 -12.07
CA ILE A 119 24.49 10.71 -11.68
C ILE A 119 23.93 11.31 -10.39
N THR A 120 24.32 10.70 -9.28
CA THR A 120 23.84 11.03 -7.93
C THR A 120 24.12 12.49 -7.54
N GLU A 121 25.23 13.08 -8.03
CA GLU A 121 25.62 14.47 -7.79
C GLU A 121 24.59 15.47 -8.35
N LEU A 122 23.95 15.12 -9.47
CA LEU A 122 22.93 15.96 -10.10
C LEU A 122 21.57 15.89 -9.43
N THR A 123 21.38 15.00 -8.43
CA THR A 123 20.10 14.84 -7.72
C THR A 123 19.59 16.16 -7.13
N LYS A 124 20.51 16.99 -6.57
CA LYS A 124 20.15 18.30 -6.01
C LYS A 124 19.67 19.26 -7.09
N ILE A 125 20.32 19.26 -8.24
CA ILE A 125 20.00 20.13 -9.40
C ILE A 125 18.63 19.71 -9.96
N TRP A 126 18.41 18.43 -10.24
CA TRP A 126 17.14 17.90 -10.74
C TRP A 126 15.98 18.16 -9.79
N ARG A 127 16.21 18.01 -8.50
CA ARG A 127 15.22 18.36 -7.47
C ARG A 127 14.86 19.85 -7.54
N SER A 128 15.84 20.73 -7.68
CA SER A 128 15.62 22.18 -7.80
C SER A 128 14.85 22.53 -9.07
N ILE A 129 15.22 21.93 -10.21
CA ILE A 129 14.49 22.11 -11.47
C ILE A 129 13.03 21.66 -11.33
N PHE A 130 12.80 20.49 -10.72
CA PHE A 130 11.44 19.99 -10.51
C PHE A 130 10.62 20.89 -9.58
N GLN A 131 11.22 21.39 -8.51
CA GLN A 131 10.56 22.36 -7.62
C GLN A 131 10.23 23.66 -8.32
N VAL A 132 11.19 24.24 -9.04
CA VAL A 132 10.99 25.49 -9.80
C VAL A 132 9.91 25.32 -10.87
N THR A 133 9.92 24.22 -11.62
CA THR A 133 8.88 23.92 -12.64
C THR A 133 7.49 23.82 -12.02
N ASN A 134 7.35 23.17 -10.87
CA ASN A 134 6.07 23.08 -10.17
C ASN A 134 5.60 24.45 -9.64
N VAL A 135 6.52 25.27 -9.13
CA VAL A 135 6.22 26.65 -8.71
C VAL A 135 5.78 27.50 -9.91
N ILE A 136 6.49 27.42 -11.03
CA ILE A 136 6.12 28.14 -12.27
C ILE A 136 4.73 27.68 -12.75
N ARG A 137 4.46 26.38 -12.81
CA ARG A 137 3.14 25.84 -13.19
C ARG A 137 2.03 26.35 -12.28
N TYR A 138 2.27 26.38 -10.95
CA TYR A 138 1.32 26.90 -9.99
C TYR A 138 1.02 28.39 -10.23
N TRP A 139 2.08 29.22 -10.43
CA TRP A 139 1.94 30.64 -10.70
C TRP A 139 1.22 30.91 -12.02
N LEU A 140 1.58 30.23 -13.11
CA LEU A 140 0.92 30.34 -14.40
C LEU A 140 -0.58 30.06 -14.28
N ARG A 141 -0.99 28.95 -13.65
CA ARG A 141 -2.42 28.64 -13.44
C ARG A 141 -3.15 29.67 -12.58
N ARG A 142 -2.46 30.27 -11.60
CA ARG A 142 -3.08 31.19 -10.66
C ARG A 142 -3.30 32.57 -11.27
N TYR A 143 -2.36 33.07 -12.05
CA TYR A 143 -2.35 34.45 -12.53
C TYR A 143 -2.68 34.60 -14.01
N ILE A 144 -2.59 33.56 -14.81
CA ILE A 144 -2.89 33.58 -16.24
C ILE A 144 -4.06 32.64 -16.54
N PRO A 145 -5.31 33.14 -16.64
CA PRO A 145 -6.51 32.30 -16.77
C PRO A 145 -6.49 31.30 -17.93
N ILE A 146 -5.90 31.70 -19.08
CA ILE A 146 -5.81 30.86 -20.27
C ILE A 146 -4.97 29.58 -20.02
N THR A 147 -4.03 29.63 -19.08
CA THR A 147 -3.18 28.45 -18.76
C THR A 147 -3.89 27.41 -17.91
N LYS A 148 -5.04 27.72 -17.32
CA LYS A 148 -5.84 26.74 -16.55
C LYS A 148 -6.31 25.57 -17.39
N SER A 149 -6.57 25.79 -18.67
CA SER A 149 -6.98 24.75 -19.61
C SER A 149 -5.80 24.00 -20.24
N LEU A 150 -4.60 24.61 -20.23
CA LEU A 150 -3.39 24.07 -20.87
C LEU A 150 -2.46 23.34 -19.88
N ILE A 151 -2.50 23.72 -18.62
CA ILE A 151 -1.62 23.18 -17.58
C ILE A 151 -2.47 22.48 -16.52
N ASP A 152 -2.42 21.14 -16.47
CA ASP A 152 -3.12 20.35 -15.44
C ASP A 152 -2.59 20.66 -14.04
N GLU A 153 -3.48 20.69 -13.07
CA GLU A 153 -3.09 20.72 -11.66
C GLU A 153 -2.34 19.42 -11.31
N SER A 154 -1.28 19.54 -10.52
CA SER A 154 -0.57 18.34 -10.05
C SER A 154 -1.52 17.47 -9.21
N PRO A 155 -1.67 16.18 -9.53
CA PRO A 155 -2.55 15.28 -8.78
C PRO A 155 -2.29 15.30 -7.26
N SER A 156 -1.02 15.34 -6.87
CA SER A 156 -0.64 15.43 -5.44
C SER A 156 -1.10 16.73 -4.79
N THR A 157 -1.02 17.87 -5.50
CA THR A 157 -1.51 19.17 -5.00
C THR A 157 -3.02 19.14 -4.83
N TRP A 158 -3.74 18.58 -5.80
CA TRP A 158 -5.19 18.44 -5.75
C TRP A 158 -5.63 17.56 -4.56
N ILE A 159 -5.03 16.37 -4.39
CA ILE A 159 -5.36 15.45 -3.28
C ILE A 159 -5.04 16.11 -1.92
N MET A 160 -3.89 16.79 -1.79
CA MET A 160 -3.54 17.49 -0.55
C MET A 160 -4.51 18.64 -0.23
N LYS A 161 -5.02 19.34 -1.25
CA LYS A 161 -6.06 20.36 -1.07
C LYS A 161 -7.35 19.73 -0.52
N GLN A 162 -7.80 18.62 -1.11
CA GLN A 162 -8.97 17.88 -0.62
C GLN A 162 -8.75 17.40 0.83
N ALA A 163 -7.57 16.84 1.13
CA ALA A 163 -7.22 16.42 2.49
C ALA A 163 -7.27 17.57 3.49
N ASN A 164 -6.76 18.76 3.14
CA ASN A 164 -6.84 19.93 3.99
C ASN A 164 -8.28 20.40 4.25
N GLU A 165 -9.13 20.38 3.22
CA GLU A 165 -10.56 20.74 3.36
C GLU A 165 -11.29 19.75 4.28
N MET A 166 -10.98 18.45 4.18
CA MET A 166 -11.54 17.43 5.04
C MET A 166 -11.07 17.55 6.49
N ILE A 167 -9.79 17.88 6.72
CA ILE A 167 -9.26 18.14 8.06
C ILE A 167 -10.01 19.30 8.72
N GLU A 168 -10.23 20.41 8.01
CA GLU A 168 -10.97 21.54 8.60
C GLU A 168 -12.42 21.18 8.89
N LYS A 169 -13.12 20.57 7.94
CA LYS A 169 -14.51 20.09 8.19
C LYS A 169 -14.60 19.18 9.39
N ARG A 170 -13.62 18.26 9.55
CA ARG A 170 -13.61 17.31 10.66
C ARG A 170 -13.37 17.99 12.02
N LYS A 171 -12.55 19.05 12.05
CA LYS A 171 -12.33 19.85 13.26
C LYS A 171 -13.60 20.58 13.69
N ASP A 172 -14.35 21.15 12.73
CA ASP A 172 -15.56 21.91 13.00
C ASP A 172 -16.71 21.02 13.52
N ILE A 173 -16.83 19.79 13.00
CA ILE A 173 -17.87 18.83 13.39
C ILE A 173 -17.56 18.11 14.71
N GLY A 174 -16.27 18.02 15.08
CA GLY A 174 -15.81 17.27 16.27
C GLY A 174 -15.83 15.75 16.08
N GLN A 175 -16.15 15.01 17.14
CA GLN A 175 -16.21 13.53 17.06
C GLN A 175 -17.43 13.06 16.27
N THR A 176 -17.20 12.40 15.13
CA THR A 176 -18.27 11.93 14.22
C THR A 176 -18.79 10.53 14.56
N GLY A 177 -18.28 9.87 15.60
CA GLY A 177 -18.57 8.45 15.91
C GLY A 177 -17.94 7.45 14.91
N ARG A 178 -17.36 7.93 13.80
CA ARG A 178 -16.68 7.11 12.79
C ARG A 178 -15.19 6.99 13.12
N THR A 179 -14.69 5.77 13.15
CA THR A 179 -13.27 5.48 13.36
C THR A 179 -12.57 5.33 12.01
N ASP A 180 -11.86 6.36 11.59
CA ASP A 180 -11.02 6.37 10.41
C ASP A 180 -9.63 6.96 10.72
N LEU A 181 -8.67 6.82 9.78
CA LEU A 181 -7.30 7.31 10.00
C LEU A 181 -7.25 8.84 10.12
N LEU A 182 -8.13 9.56 9.42
CA LEU A 182 -8.22 11.02 9.49
C LEU A 182 -8.62 11.48 10.89
N GLN A 183 -9.62 10.84 11.52
CA GLN A 183 -10.06 11.18 12.86
C GLN A 183 -8.92 11.05 13.87
N LEU A 184 -8.19 9.94 13.82
CA LEU A 184 -7.05 9.69 14.72
C LEU A 184 -5.90 10.68 14.49
N MET A 185 -5.67 11.10 13.24
CA MET A 185 -4.69 12.16 12.96
C MET A 185 -5.15 13.52 13.48
N VAL A 186 -6.43 13.87 13.32
CA VAL A 186 -6.99 15.14 13.82
C VAL A 186 -6.90 15.21 15.34
N GLU A 187 -7.23 14.15 16.06
CA GLU A 187 -7.10 14.04 17.53
C GLU A 187 -5.65 14.22 18.00
N SER A 188 -4.71 13.81 17.17
CA SER A 188 -3.26 13.93 17.45
C SER A 188 -2.63 15.21 16.95
N MET A 189 -3.40 16.15 16.40
CA MET A 189 -2.85 17.38 15.84
C MET A 189 -2.45 18.39 16.92
N SER A 190 -1.43 19.18 16.60
CA SER A 190 -1.03 20.36 17.35
C SER A 190 -1.56 21.63 16.68
N ASN A 191 -1.91 22.63 17.48
CA ASN A 191 -2.24 23.96 16.98
C ASN A 191 -1.01 24.75 16.48
N GLN A 192 0.21 24.20 16.65
CA GLN A 192 1.45 24.80 16.16
C GLN A 192 1.72 24.35 14.72
N ASP A 193 2.05 25.31 13.86
CA ASP A 193 2.42 25.05 12.46
C ASP A 193 3.72 24.25 12.32
N PHE A 194 4.58 24.29 13.33
CA PHE A 194 5.85 23.58 13.40
C PHE A 194 6.05 23.05 14.81
N ILE A 195 6.26 21.74 14.91
CA ILE A 195 6.69 21.10 16.14
C ILE A 195 8.21 21.01 16.06
N GLN A 196 8.88 21.82 16.89
CA GLN A 196 10.33 21.69 17.08
C GLN A 196 10.55 20.35 17.79
N ASP A 197 10.96 19.35 17.01
CA ASP A 197 11.45 18.11 17.59
C ASP A 197 12.68 18.49 18.39
N GLY A 198 12.56 18.52 19.72
CA GLY A 198 13.58 19.07 20.62
C GLY A 198 14.94 18.39 20.43
N LEU A 199 15.68 18.84 19.44
CA LEU A 199 17.01 18.35 19.07
C LEU A 199 18.00 18.47 20.25
N SER A 200 17.81 19.46 21.12
CA SER A 200 18.73 19.72 22.23
C SER A 200 18.62 18.76 23.43
N SER A 201 17.54 17.99 23.53
CA SER A 201 17.36 17.07 24.68
C SER A 201 17.67 15.60 24.34
N PHE A 202 17.79 15.25 23.05
CA PHE A 202 18.08 13.89 22.60
C PHE A 202 19.56 13.61 22.33
N GLU A 203 20.38 14.63 22.11
CA GLU A 203 21.86 14.48 22.00
C GLU A 203 22.54 13.95 23.26
N LYS A 204 21.82 13.89 24.39
CA LYS A 204 22.35 13.43 25.66
C LYS A 204 21.89 12.04 26.15
N SER A 205 21.03 11.33 25.41
CA SER A 205 20.49 10.02 25.84
C SER A 205 20.75 8.88 24.85
N ASP A 206 21.88 8.89 24.21
CA ASP A 206 22.26 7.90 23.20
C ASP A 206 22.91 6.63 23.79
N ASN A 207 22.37 6.13 24.89
CA ASN A 207 22.68 4.76 25.30
C ASN A 207 21.45 4.12 25.94
N THR A 208 20.94 3.10 25.28
CA THR A 208 19.97 2.11 25.77
C THR A 208 18.50 2.53 25.82
N GLY A 209 17.70 1.95 24.94
CA GLY A 209 16.24 1.87 25.07
C GLY A 209 15.48 2.91 24.24
N VAL A 210 14.57 2.42 23.45
CA VAL A 210 13.65 3.23 22.62
C VAL A 210 12.72 4.03 23.55
N GLU A 211 13.15 5.19 24.02
CA GLU A 211 12.24 6.11 24.70
C GLU A 211 11.20 6.63 23.73
N ALA A 212 9.92 6.57 24.14
CA ALA A 212 8.81 7.12 23.38
C ALA A 212 9.03 8.64 23.19
N PRO A 213 8.75 9.21 22.01
CA PRO A 213 8.92 10.63 21.77
C PRO A 213 8.08 11.44 22.76
N ARG A 214 8.69 12.47 23.40
CA ARG A 214 8.00 13.34 24.38
C ARG A 214 6.80 14.06 23.77
N VAL A 215 6.87 14.41 22.48
CA VAL A 215 5.79 15.06 21.74
C VAL A 215 5.05 14.02 20.88
N ARG A 216 3.79 13.74 21.24
CA ARG A 216 2.93 12.77 20.56
C ARG A 216 1.89 13.48 19.68
N LYS A 217 2.33 14.44 18.90
CA LYS A 217 1.46 15.27 18.04
C LYS A 217 2.05 15.40 16.64
N ILE A 218 1.18 15.65 15.66
CA ILE A 218 1.56 15.97 14.28
C ILE A 218 1.03 17.35 13.89
N THR A 219 1.66 17.98 12.90
CA THR A 219 1.16 19.24 12.33
C THR A 219 0.06 18.97 11.32
N LYS A 220 -0.73 20.00 10.98
CA LYS A 220 -1.71 19.93 9.89
C LYS A 220 -1.06 19.54 8.56
N TYR A 221 0.10 20.10 8.25
CA TYR A 221 0.84 19.78 7.02
C TYR A 221 1.28 18.33 6.97
N GLU A 222 1.74 17.78 8.09
CA GLU A 222 2.10 16.37 8.20
C GLU A 222 0.88 15.46 8.11
N ALA A 223 -0.25 15.83 8.69
CA ALA A 223 -1.50 15.08 8.58
C ALA A 223 -1.96 15.01 7.11
N SER A 224 -2.03 16.12 6.40
CA SER A 224 -2.40 16.17 4.97
C SER A 224 -1.45 15.36 4.10
N ALA A 225 -0.14 15.45 4.37
CA ALA A 225 0.86 14.69 3.64
C ALA A 225 0.78 13.18 3.91
N ASN A 226 0.43 12.77 5.13
CA ASN A 226 0.22 11.36 5.46
C ASN A 226 -1.08 10.80 4.88
N ILE A 227 -2.14 11.61 4.76
CA ILE A 227 -3.35 11.22 4.01
C ILE A 227 -2.99 10.93 2.55
N LEU A 228 -2.26 11.83 1.88
CA LEU A 228 -1.77 11.59 0.52
C LEU A 228 -0.94 10.31 0.45
N LEU A 229 -0.02 10.11 1.40
CA LEU A 229 0.81 8.90 1.46
C LEU A 229 -0.05 7.63 1.56
N PHE A 230 -1.06 7.61 2.43
CA PHE A 230 -1.90 6.42 2.63
C PHE A 230 -2.76 6.10 1.42
N ILE A 231 -3.32 7.13 0.76
CA ILE A 231 -4.08 6.95 -0.48
C ILE A 231 -3.18 6.33 -1.56
N VAL A 232 -2.00 6.90 -1.79
CA VAL A 232 -1.05 6.42 -2.81
C VAL A 232 -0.54 5.02 -2.48
N ALA A 233 -0.13 4.78 -1.23
CA ALA A 233 0.43 3.51 -0.82
C ALA A 233 -0.60 2.39 -0.77
N GLY A 234 -1.81 2.64 -0.29
CA GLY A 234 -2.85 1.63 -0.13
C GLY A 234 -3.51 1.23 -1.46
N TYR A 235 -3.63 2.16 -2.39
CA TYR A 235 -4.28 1.92 -3.67
C TYR A 235 -3.53 0.92 -4.55
N GLU A 236 -2.33 1.27 -5.01
CA GLU A 236 -1.63 0.50 -6.04
C GLU A 236 -1.05 -0.80 -5.50
N THR A 237 -0.49 -0.80 -4.28
CA THR A 237 0.17 -1.99 -3.74
C THR A 237 -0.81 -3.12 -3.41
N THR A 238 -1.95 -2.80 -2.81
CA THR A 238 -2.94 -3.82 -2.43
C THR A 238 -3.67 -4.37 -3.66
N SER A 239 -4.03 -3.51 -4.63
CA SER A 239 -4.64 -3.98 -5.88
C SER A 239 -3.67 -4.85 -6.69
N THR A 240 -2.38 -4.51 -6.71
CA THR A 240 -1.34 -5.35 -7.34
C THR A 240 -1.18 -6.69 -6.64
N ALA A 241 -1.18 -6.71 -5.28
CA ALA A 241 -1.16 -7.95 -4.52
C ALA A 241 -2.35 -8.86 -4.87
N LEU A 242 -3.56 -8.29 -4.91
CA LEU A 242 -4.77 -8.99 -5.31
C LEU A 242 -4.69 -9.53 -6.75
N SER A 243 -4.07 -8.79 -7.68
CA SER A 243 -3.90 -9.27 -9.05
C SER A 243 -2.96 -10.48 -9.14
N TYR A 244 -1.87 -10.50 -8.34
CA TYR A 244 -1.00 -11.67 -8.25
C TYR A 244 -1.70 -12.87 -7.61
N VAL A 245 -2.49 -12.62 -6.56
CA VAL A 245 -3.31 -13.69 -5.95
C VAL A 245 -4.30 -14.25 -6.96
N ALA A 246 -5.00 -13.41 -7.72
CA ALA A 246 -5.96 -13.84 -8.75
C ALA A 246 -5.26 -14.66 -9.87
N TYR A 247 -4.07 -14.23 -10.29
CA TYR A 247 -3.24 -14.97 -11.24
C TYR A 247 -2.87 -16.36 -10.71
N VAL A 248 -2.36 -16.42 -9.48
CA VAL A 248 -1.98 -17.70 -8.86
C VAL A 248 -3.18 -18.61 -8.69
N LEU A 249 -4.32 -18.11 -8.22
CA LEU A 249 -5.56 -18.87 -8.11
C LEU A 249 -5.98 -19.47 -9.45
N ALA A 250 -5.99 -18.67 -10.53
CA ALA A 250 -6.40 -19.14 -11.84
C ALA A 250 -5.43 -20.17 -12.42
N THR A 251 -4.12 -20.02 -12.21
CA THR A 251 -3.09 -20.90 -12.79
C THR A 251 -2.75 -22.12 -11.94
N HIS A 252 -3.20 -22.16 -10.68
CA HIS A 252 -2.99 -23.28 -9.74
C HIS A 252 -4.32 -23.78 -9.18
N PRO A 253 -5.15 -24.46 -9.99
CA PRO A 253 -6.52 -24.84 -9.61
C PRO A 253 -6.58 -25.75 -8.38
N GLU A 254 -5.58 -26.62 -8.17
CA GLU A 254 -5.52 -27.46 -6.98
C GLU A 254 -5.32 -26.66 -5.69
N GLU A 255 -4.43 -25.64 -5.74
CA GLU A 255 -4.21 -24.76 -4.59
C GLU A 255 -5.42 -23.84 -4.35
N GLN A 256 -6.12 -23.43 -5.41
CA GLN A 256 -7.39 -22.72 -5.29
C GLN A 256 -8.45 -23.61 -4.61
N ARG A 257 -8.59 -24.87 -4.99
CA ARG A 257 -9.52 -25.82 -4.39
C ARG A 257 -9.23 -26.03 -2.90
N LYS A 258 -7.96 -26.29 -2.54
CA LYS A 258 -7.55 -26.40 -1.13
C LYS A 258 -7.90 -25.15 -0.32
N LEU A 259 -7.68 -23.98 -0.91
CA LEU A 259 -8.00 -22.70 -0.26
C LEU A 259 -9.50 -22.51 -0.08
N GLN A 260 -10.30 -22.88 -1.07
CA GLN A 260 -11.76 -22.84 -0.98
C GLN A 260 -12.29 -23.79 0.09
N GLU A 261 -11.80 -25.03 0.15
CA GLU A 261 -12.13 -26.01 1.19
C GLU A 261 -11.75 -25.50 2.59
N HIS A 262 -10.55 -24.89 2.72
CA HIS A 262 -10.12 -24.29 3.97
C HIS A 262 -11.01 -23.11 4.39
N ILE A 263 -11.41 -22.26 3.46
CA ILE A 263 -12.36 -21.16 3.72
C ILE A 263 -13.71 -21.72 4.17
N ASP A 264 -14.24 -22.72 3.45
CA ASP A 264 -15.56 -23.29 3.75
C ASP A 264 -15.61 -23.92 5.15
N ALA A 265 -14.53 -24.54 5.60
CA ALA A 265 -14.42 -25.11 6.93
C ALA A 265 -14.51 -24.10 8.09
N HIS A 266 -14.33 -22.80 7.79
CA HIS A 266 -14.45 -21.71 8.77
C HIS A 266 -15.84 -21.04 8.80
N PHE A 267 -16.79 -21.53 8.00
CA PHE A 267 -18.16 -21.03 7.97
C PHE A 267 -19.15 -22.15 8.28
N ASP A 268 -20.13 -21.83 9.10
CA ASP A 268 -21.23 -22.73 9.37
C ASP A 268 -22.08 -22.91 8.08
N PRO A 269 -22.25 -24.15 7.56
CA PRO A 269 -23.06 -24.39 6.37
C PRO A 269 -24.52 -23.99 6.50
N GLU A 270 -25.04 -23.94 7.74
CA GLU A 270 -26.45 -23.61 8.03
C GLU A 270 -26.68 -22.08 8.09
N THR A 271 -25.62 -21.27 8.09
CA THR A 271 -25.75 -19.80 8.13
C THR A 271 -25.63 -19.22 6.72
N GLU A 272 -26.60 -18.37 6.35
CA GLU A 272 -26.52 -17.57 5.12
C GLU A 272 -25.44 -16.47 5.17
N ASN A 273 -24.81 -16.28 6.35
CA ASN A 273 -23.81 -15.25 6.52
C ASN A 273 -22.47 -15.65 5.94
N ILE A 274 -22.21 -15.18 4.74
CA ILE A 274 -20.93 -15.38 4.00
C ILE A 274 -19.94 -14.24 4.18
N MET A 275 -20.25 -13.26 5.03
CA MET A 275 -19.36 -12.12 5.28
C MET A 275 -18.31 -12.47 6.33
N PRO A 276 -17.02 -12.41 5.99
CA PRO A 276 -15.95 -12.74 6.93
C PRO A 276 -15.80 -11.64 7.98
N THR A 277 -15.62 -12.03 9.24
CA THR A 277 -15.24 -11.12 10.32
C THR A 277 -13.71 -10.98 10.39
N TYR A 278 -13.23 -9.99 11.15
CA TYR A 278 -11.81 -9.86 11.46
C TYR A 278 -11.27 -11.14 12.13
N GLU A 279 -12.03 -11.71 13.05
CA GLU A 279 -11.71 -12.95 13.78
C GLU A 279 -11.57 -14.12 12.80
N THR A 280 -12.59 -14.36 12.01
CA THR A 280 -12.61 -15.46 11.04
C THR A 280 -11.40 -15.44 10.12
N VAL A 281 -11.07 -14.29 9.52
CA VAL A 281 -9.92 -14.23 8.60
C VAL A 281 -8.56 -14.26 9.30
N SER A 282 -8.52 -13.99 10.61
CA SER A 282 -7.28 -14.06 11.40
C SER A 282 -6.93 -15.49 11.79
N GLU A 283 -7.89 -16.40 11.82
CA GLU A 283 -7.73 -17.82 12.20
C GLU A 283 -7.42 -18.72 10.99
N MET A 284 -7.50 -18.20 9.76
CA MET A 284 -7.23 -18.93 8.53
C MET A 284 -5.73 -19.05 8.27
N ASP A 285 -5.10 -20.09 8.78
CA ASP A 285 -3.65 -20.34 8.68
C ASP A 285 -3.19 -20.69 7.26
N TYR A 286 -3.90 -21.58 6.56
CA TYR A 286 -3.57 -21.93 5.17
C TYR A 286 -3.74 -20.72 4.24
N PHE A 287 -4.73 -19.90 4.49
CA PHE A 287 -4.91 -18.65 3.74
C PHE A 287 -3.73 -17.68 3.97
N ASP A 288 -3.25 -17.60 5.21
CA ASP A 288 -2.05 -16.78 5.51
C ASP A 288 -0.84 -17.31 4.74
N MET A 289 -0.61 -18.62 4.73
CA MET A 289 0.47 -19.26 3.96
C MET A 289 0.34 -18.99 2.46
N PHE A 290 -0.87 -19.07 1.90
CA PHE A 290 -1.13 -18.80 0.48
C PHE A 290 -0.77 -17.37 0.09
N ILE A 291 -1.21 -16.36 0.86
CA ILE A 291 -0.87 -14.95 0.62
C ILE A 291 0.63 -14.73 0.78
N ARG A 292 1.25 -15.31 1.79
CA ARG A 292 2.69 -15.18 2.03
C ARG A 292 3.51 -15.76 0.90
N GLU A 293 3.13 -16.90 0.36
CA GLU A 293 3.81 -17.52 -0.78
C GLU A 293 3.63 -16.68 -2.05
N THR A 294 2.43 -16.16 -2.30
CA THR A 294 2.20 -15.23 -3.41
C THR A 294 3.11 -14.01 -3.32
N LEU A 295 3.19 -13.37 -2.15
CA LEU A 295 4.04 -12.19 -1.96
C LEU A 295 5.55 -12.51 -1.92
N ARG A 296 5.94 -13.75 -1.65
CA ARG A 296 7.31 -14.21 -1.81
C ARG A 296 7.70 -14.25 -3.29
N MET A 297 6.86 -14.88 -4.11
CA MET A 297 7.12 -15.02 -5.54
C MET A 297 6.97 -13.70 -6.31
N PHE A 298 6.07 -12.84 -5.86
CA PHE A 298 5.76 -11.57 -6.52
C PHE A 298 5.97 -10.37 -5.58
N PRO A 299 7.23 -9.99 -5.30
CA PRO A 299 7.51 -8.83 -4.47
C PRO A 299 7.13 -7.53 -5.21
N ILE A 300 6.26 -6.72 -4.57
CA ILE A 300 5.59 -5.58 -5.23
C ILE A 300 6.47 -4.32 -5.24
N ALA A 301 7.12 -4.02 -4.11
CA ALA A 301 7.86 -2.76 -3.92
C ALA A 301 9.26 -3.00 -3.34
N PRO A 302 10.14 -3.75 -4.03
CA PRO A 302 11.45 -4.15 -3.50
C PRO A 302 12.37 -2.96 -3.23
N THR A 303 12.26 -1.88 -3.99
CA THR A 303 13.08 -0.67 -3.81
C THR A 303 12.68 0.17 -2.60
N ALA A 304 11.46 -0.02 -2.06
CA ALA A 304 10.97 0.76 -0.92
C ALA A 304 11.66 0.43 0.41
N ILE A 305 12.37 -0.68 0.50
CA ILE A 305 13.06 -1.13 1.72
C ILE A 305 14.50 -0.63 1.84
N SER A 306 14.96 0.23 0.96
CA SER A 306 16.30 0.82 1.03
C SER A 306 16.49 1.65 2.31
N ARG A 307 17.70 1.68 2.83
CA ARG A 307 18.08 2.44 4.04
C ARG A 307 19.32 3.27 3.77
N GLN A 308 19.46 4.37 4.49
CA GLN A 308 20.66 5.18 4.47
C GLN A 308 21.28 5.20 5.87
N SER A 309 22.57 4.92 5.97
CA SER A 309 23.29 5.00 7.23
C SER A 309 23.44 6.46 7.67
N ASN A 310 23.15 6.76 8.95
CA ASN A 310 23.35 8.10 9.50
C ASN A 310 24.76 8.28 10.11
N GLU A 311 25.44 7.17 10.36
CA GLU A 311 26.77 7.10 10.98
C GLU A 311 27.56 5.94 10.38
N ASP A 312 28.87 5.91 10.63
CA ASP A 312 29.69 4.78 10.28
C ASP A 312 29.23 3.54 11.06
N PHE A 313 28.91 2.48 10.34
CA PHE A 313 28.40 1.25 10.93
C PHE A 313 29.29 0.06 10.59
N ARG A 314 29.84 -0.60 11.60
CA ARG A 314 30.67 -1.79 11.40
C ARG A 314 29.83 -3.05 11.33
N ILE A 315 29.86 -3.71 10.19
CA ILE A 315 29.26 -5.03 9.99
C ILE A 315 30.35 -6.08 10.23
N LYS A 316 30.06 -7.02 11.14
CA LYS A 316 30.96 -8.14 11.41
C LYS A 316 31.26 -8.89 10.11
N ASP A 317 32.53 -9.22 9.90
CA ASP A 317 33.04 -9.97 8.73
C ASP A 317 32.90 -9.28 7.36
N PHE A 318 32.29 -8.09 7.28
CA PHE A 318 32.15 -7.32 6.05
C PHE A 318 33.03 -6.06 6.03
N GLY A 319 33.10 -5.33 7.15
CA GLY A 319 33.83 -4.06 7.25
C GLY A 319 32.97 -2.92 7.77
N THR A 320 33.40 -1.69 7.50
CA THR A 320 32.68 -0.47 7.91
C THR A 320 31.89 0.10 6.73
N VAL A 321 30.61 0.33 6.93
CA VAL A 321 29.72 1.07 6.02
C VAL A 321 29.75 2.53 6.42
N PRO A 322 30.27 3.45 5.58
CA PRO A 322 30.35 4.87 5.91
C PRO A 322 28.98 5.51 6.09
N ALA A 323 28.95 6.59 6.89
CA ALA A 323 27.77 7.46 7.00
C ALA A 323 27.33 7.97 5.63
N GLY A 324 26.00 8.02 5.40
CA GLY A 324 25.42 8.44 4.13
C GLY A 324 25.31 7.35 3.07
N THR A 325 25.87 6.17 3.30
CA THR A 325 25.78 5.04 2.37
C THR A 325 24.34 4.57 2.22
N LEU A 326 23.86 4.46 0.98
CA LEU A 326 22.57 3.84 0.65
C LEU A 326 22.71 2.32 0.62
N ILE A 327 21.93 1.64 1.45
CA ILE A 327 21.88 0.19 1.54
C ILE A 327 20.59 -0.27 0.86
N ALA A 328 20.68 -1.00 -0.20
CA ALA A 328 19.58 -1.66 -0.88
C ALA A 328 19.60 -3.16 -0.56
N VAL A 329 18.41 -3.76 -0.43
CA VAL A 329 18.26 -5.20 -0.24
C VAL A 329 17.74 -5.78 -1.54
N ASP A 330 18.44 -6.79 -2.06
CA ASP A 330 17.96 -7.59 -3.19
C ASP A 330 16.89 -8.57 -2.68
N MET A 331 15.65 -8.08 -2.62
CA MET A 331 14.50 -8.85 -2.15
C MET A 331 14.21 -10.03 -3.06
N TYR A 332 14.43 -9.88 -4.36
CA TYR A 332 14.18 -10.93 -5.34
C TYR A 332 15.09 -12.13 -5.07
N ASN A 333 16.39 -11.89 -5.04
CA ASN A 333 17.37 -12.94 -4.76
C ASN A 333 17.11 -13.59 -3.37
N LEU A 334 16.76 -12.79 -2.37
CA LEU A 334 16.42 -13.29 -1.04
C LEU A 334 15.20 -14.22 -1.05
N HIS A 335 14.15 -13.86 -1.77
CA HIS A 335 12.90 -14.62 -1.85
C HIS A 335 13.01 -15.88 -2.71
N TYR A 336 14.00 -15.98 -3.58
CA TYR A 336 14.24 -17.14 -4.44
C TYR A 336 15.50 -17.93 -4.05
N ASN A 337 16.14 -17.62 -2.92
CA ASN A 337 17.34 -18.28 -2.45
C ASN A 337 17.03 -19.74 -2.01
N PRO A 338 17.61 -20.77 -2.69
CA PRO A 338 17.32 -22.16 -2.35
C PRO A 338 17.80 -22.58 -0.96
N ASN A 339 18.82 -21.91 -0.42
CA ASN A 339 19.28 -22.17 0.96
C ASN A 339 18.27 -21.72 2.02
N LEU A 340 17.41 -20.77 1.71
CA LEU A 340 16.38 -20.25 2.61
C LEU A 340 15.02 -20.93 2.37
N TRP A 341 14.75 -21.34 1.13
CA TRP A 341 13.42 -21.81 0.70
C TRP A 341 13.36 -23.29 0.30
N GLY A 342 14.49 -23.98 0.22
CA GLY A 342 14.53 -25.43 -0.02
C GLY A 342 13.81 -26.27 1.06
N PRO A 343 13.68 -27.59 0.84
CA PRO A 343 14.27 -28.38 -0.24
C PRO A 343 13.53 -28.32 -1.59
N LEU A 344 12.29 -27.82 -1.63
CA LEU A 344 11.52 -27.65 -2.87
C LEU A 344 12.06 -26.45 -3.67
N ASP A 345 11.93 -26.53 -5.00
CA ASP A 345 12.35 -25.43 -5.87
C ASP A 345 11.68 -24.12 -5.46
N PRO A 346 12.42 -23.03 -5.19
CA PRO A 346 11.84 -21.73 -4.88
C PRO A 346 10.98 -21.13 -5.99
N HIS A 347 11.09 -21.62 -7.22
CA HIS A 347 10.28 -21.17 -8.36
C HIS A 347 8.91 -21.85 -8.43
N GLU A 348 8.67 -22.89 -7.65
CA GLU A 348 7.38 -23.54 -7.52
C GLU A 348 6.51 -22.84 -6.45
N PHE A 349 5.24 -22.64 -6.76
CA PHE A 349 4.26 -22.12 -5.81
C PHE A 349 3.85 -23.22 -4.83
N HIS A 350 4.17 -23.06 -3.57
CA HIS A 350 3.92 -24.05 -2.53
C HIS A 350 3.67 -23.37 -1.17
N PRO A 351 2.41 -23.06 -0.81
CA PRO A 351 2.08 -22.37 0.44
C PRO A 351 2.60 -23.03 1.71
N GLU A 352 2.61 -24.35 1.74
CA GLU A 352 3.04 -25.14 2.90
C GLU A 352 4.52 -24.96 3.26
N ARG A 353 5.32 -24.23 2.44
CA ARG A 353 6.66 -23.78 2.84
C ARG A 353 6.64 -22.96 4.12
N PHE A 354 5.53 -22.28 4.40
CA PHE A 354 5.34 -21.47 5.58
C PHE A 354 4.81 -22.23 6.80
N ALA A 355 4.50 -23.53 6.67
CA ALA A 355 4.15 -24.39 7.79
C ALA A 355 5.35 -24.65 8.72
N THR A 356 6.58 -24.48 8.24
CA THR A 356 7.79 -24.63 9.03
C THR A 356 8.43 -23.26 9.29
N ASN A 357 9.13 -23.15 10.44
CA ASN A 357 9.82 -21.91 10.78
C ASN A 357 10.97 -21.66 9.79
N ARG A 358 10.95 -20.49 9.18
CA ARG A 358 12.01 -19.95 8.31
C ARG A 358 12.81 -18.87 9.01
N HIS A 359 13.98 -18.57 8.48
CA HIS A 359 14.76 -17.44 9.00
C HIS A 359 13.90 -16.14 8.94
N PRO A 360 13.78 -15.35 10.01
CA PRO A 360 12.87 -14.20 10.06
C PRO A 360 13.08 -13.18 8.95
N MET A 361 14.31 -13.09 8.41
CA MET A 361 14.65 -12.17 7.31
C MET A 361 14.47 -12.80 5.93
N ALA A 362 14.06 -14.05 5.81
CA ALA A 362 13.87 -14.69 4.51
C ALA A 362 12.66 -14.11 3.76
N TRP A 363 11.63 -13.67 4.48
CA TRP A 363 10.39 -13.14 3.93
C TRP A 363 10.17 -11.69 4.37
N ILE A 364 10.35 -10.75 3.45
CA ILE A 364 10.33 -9.32 3.76
C ILE A 364 9.52 -8.46 2.77
N PRO A 365 8.39 -8.90 2.21
CA PRO A 365 7.65 -8.10 1.23
C PRO A 365 7.09 -6.80 1.80
N PHE A 366 6.90 -6.73 3.13
CA PHE A 366 6.51 -5.52 3.86
C PHE A 366 7.69 -4.80 4.53
N GLY A 367 8.93 -5.18 4.20
CA GLY A 367 10.12 -4.73 4.90
C GLY A 367 10.23 -5.28 6.31
N VAL A 368 11.29 -4.91 7.02
CA VAL A 368 11.58 -5.37 8.38
C VAL A 368 12.04 -4.22 9.27
N GLY A 369 12.02 -4.46 10.58
CA GLY A 369 12.46 -3.51 11.59
C GLY A 369 11.50 -2.33 11.77
N PRO A 370 11.96 -1.23 12.43
CA PRO A 370 11.07 -0.12 12.80
C PRO A 370 10.40 0.60 11.63
N ARG A 371 10.98 0.48 10.42
CA ARG A 371 10.47 1.09 9.18
C ARG A 371 9.72 0.10 8.27
N ASN A 372 9.26 -1.03 8.80
CA ASN A 372 8.37 -1.92 8.08
C ASN A 372 7.07 -1.21 7.68
N CYS A 373 6.31 -1.80 6.76
CA CYS A 373 5.02 -1.27 6.31
C CYS A 373 4.09 -1.04 7.51
N VAL A 374 3.60 0.19 7.67
CA VAL A 374 2.67 0.55 8.74
C VAL A 374 1.27 -0.02 8.47
N GLY A 375 0.88 -0.11 7.19
CA GLY A 375 -0.40 -0.63 6.73
C GLY A 375 -0.44 -2.15 6.49
N MET A 376 0.59 -2.91 6.85
CA MET A 376 0.66 -4.36 6.56
C MET A 376 -0.60 -5.09 7.05
N ARG A 377 -1.02 -4.86 8.29
CA ARG A 377 -2.20 -5.52 8.88
C ARG A 377 -3.49 -5.13 8.17
N PHE A 378 -3.62 -3.87 7.76
CA PHE A 378 -4.77 -3.39 7.01
C PHE A 378 -4.82 -4.03 5.62
N ALA A 379 -3.71 -4.04 4.88
CA ALA A 379 -3.64 -4.66 3.55
C ALA A 379 -3.97 -6.16 3.59
N LEU A 380 -3.42 -6.89 4.57
CA LEU A 380 -3.72 -8.32 4.74
C LEU A 380 -5.19 -8.56 5.09
N LEU A 381 -5.77 -7.73 5.97
CA LEU A 381 -7.19 -7.81 6.32
C LEU A 381 -8.08 -7.56 5.10
N GLU A 382 -7.83 -6.47 4.39
CA GLU A 382 -8.57 -6.07 3.19
C GLU A 382 -8.55 -7.18 2.12
N MET A 383 -7.35 -7.72 1.84
CA MET A 383 -7.19 -8.82 0.89
C MET A 383 -7.93 -10.08 1.34
N LYS A 384 -7.74 -10.51 2.59
CA LYS A 384 -8.36 -11.73 3.12
C LYS A 384 -9.89 -11.63 3.10
N MET A 385 -10.46 -10.52 3.56
CA MET A 385 -11.91 -10.33 3.56
C MET A 385 -12.51 -10.38 2.15
N LEU A 386 -11.88 -9.70 1.20
CA LEU A 386 -12.32 -9.74 -0.19
C LEU A 386 -12.22 -11.15 -0.77
N LEU A 387 -11.07 -11.79 -0.63
CA LEU A 387 -10.81 -13.10 -1.24
C LEU A 387 -11.69 -14.20 -0.64
N VAL A 388 -11.96 -14.18 0.66
CA VAL A 388 -12.93 -15.08 1.29
C VAL A 388 -14.30 -14.94 0.63
N ARG A 389 -14.79 -13.71 0.50
CA ARG A 389 -16.11 -13.44 -0.10
C ARG A 389 -16.16 -13.85 -1.57
N LEU A 390 -15.08 -13.58 -2.32
CA LEU A 390 -14.94 -13.93 -3.72
C LEU A 390 -14.89 -15.45 -3.91
N LEU A 391 -14.04 -16.15 -3.17
CA LEU A 391 -13.80 -17.59 -3.31
C LEU A 391 -14.92 -18.46 -2.76
N LYS A 392 -15.74 -17.95 -1.85
CA LYS A 392 -17.00 -18.64 -1.46
C LYS A 392 -18.02 -18.67 -2.59
N THR A 393 -17.96 -17.70 -3.51
CA THR A 393 -18.97 -17.57 -4.56
C THR A 393 -18.45 -18.04 -5.91
N TYR A 394 -17.16 -17.78 -6.22
CA TYR A 394 -16.60 -18.01 -7.55
C TYR A 394 -15.31 -18.82 -7.50
N THR A 395 -15.06 -19.50 -8.63
CA THR A 395 -13.77 -20.09 -9.00
C THR A 395 -13.16 -19.23 -10.10
N LEU A 396 -11.89 -18.87 -9.99
CA LEU A 396 -11.13 -18.12 -10.97
C LEU A 396 -10.54 -19.09 -11.98
N ILE A 397 -10.78 -18.84 -13.26
CA ILE A 397 -10.42 -19.74 -14.35
C ILE A 397 -9.32 -19.14 -15.21
N ASP A 398 -8.30 -19.94 -15.47
CA ASP A 398 -7.21 -19.61 -16.40
C ASP A 398 -7.74 -19.50 -17.85
N CYS A 399 -7.41 -18.42 -18.54
CA CYS A 399 -7.74 -18.16 -19.93
C CYS A 399 -6.53 -18.40 -20.87
N GLY A 400 -5.59 -19.23 -20.44
CA GLY A 400 -4.39 -19.58 -21.20
C GLY A 400 -3.41 -18.42 -21.35
N GLU A 401 -2.97 -18.15 -22.58
CA GLU A 401 -2.01 -17.07 -22.84
C GLU A 401 -2.51 -15.69 -22.39
N LYS A 402 -3.82 -15.43 -22.43
CA LYS A 402 -4.40 -14.17 -21.96
C LYS A 402 -4.16 -13.93 -20.47
N THR A 403 -4.21 -14.99 -19.65
CA THR A 403 -3.91 -14.90 -18.21
C THR A 403 -2.41 -14.75 -17.98
N ARG A 404 -1.55 -15.48 -18.69
CA ARG A 404 -0.11 -15.61 -18.38
C ARG A 404 0.72 -14.48 -18.93
N LYS A 405 0.48 -14.08 -20.20
CA LYS A 405 1.29 -13.10 -20.91
C LYS A 405 1.45 -11.73 -20.22
N PRO A 406 0.42 -11.16 -19.56
CA PRO A 406 0.59 -9.92 -18.82
C PRO A 406 1.60 -10.01 -17.65
N PHE A 407 1.78 -11.20 -17.08
CA PHE A 407 2.70 -11.44 -15.97
C PHE A 407 4.13 -11.75 -16.41
N GLU A 408 4.37 -11.96 -17.71
CA GLU A 408 5.71 -12.04 -18.30
C GLU A 408 6.31 -10.63 -18.59
N GLN A 409 5.46 -9.59 -18.65
CA GLN A 409 5.82 -8.22 -18.99
C GLN A 409 5.39 -7.24 -17.90
N LEU A 410 6.05 -7.31 -16.74
CA LEU A 410 5.73 -6.47 -15.60
C LEU A 410 6.24 -5.03 -15.81
N THR A 411 5.50 -4.07 -15.29
CA THR A 411 5.99 -2.70 -15.10
C THR A 411 6.83 -2.66 -13.82
N GLU A 412 7.97 -1.99 -13.83
CA GLU A 412 8.94 -2.05 -12.72
C GLU A 412 8.90 -0.83 -11.78
N MET A 413 8.14 0.20 -12.14
CA MET A 413 8.17 1.47 -11.42
C MET A 413 6.78 2.10 -11.29
N PRO A 414 6.40 2.63 -10.13
CA PRO A 414 7.06 2.57 -8.81
C PRO A 414 6.87 1.23 -8.08
N VAL A 415 6.00 0.39 -8.58
CA VAL A 415 5.72 -0.98 -8.11
C VAL A 415 5.89 -1.96 -9.26
N ILE A 416 6.25 -3.18 -8.94
CA ILE A 416 6.30 -4.27 -9.93
C ILE A 416 4.87 -4.79 -10.07
N ALA A 417 4.26 -4.53 -11.22
CA ALA A 417 2.85 -4.85 -11.46
C ALA A 417 2.60 -5.34 -12.90
N PRO A 418 1.64 -6.25 -13.13
CA PRO A 418 1.19 -6.58 -14.47
C PRO A 418 0.42 -5.39 -15.07
N LYS A 419 0.33 -5.33 -16.39
CA LYS A 419 -0.53 -4.33 -17.05
C LYS A 419 -2.01 -4.60 -16.80
N GLU A 420 -2.38 -5.86 -16.79
CA GLU A 420 -3.74 -6.38 -16.61
C GLU A 420 -3.67 -7.76 -15.96
N ALA A 421 -4.78 -8.25 -15.40
CA ALA A 421 -4.92 -9.60 -14.88
C ALA A 421 -6.20 -10.21 -15.46
N ILE A 422 -6.04 -10.91 -16.57
CA ILE A 422 -7.16 -11.48 -17.31
C ILE A 422 -7.52 -12.85 -16.75
N ILE A 423 -8.76 -12.97 -16.28
CA ILE A 423 -9.35 -14.22 -15.78
C ILE A 423 -10.79 -14.33 -16.27
N ARG A 424 -11.39 -15.51 -16.07
CA ARG A 424 -12.83 -15.73 -16.16
C ARG A 424 -13.34 -16.21 -14.81
N LEU A 425 -14.56 -15.85 -14.45
CA LEU A 425 -15.23 -16.36 -13.26
C LEU A 425 -16.20 -17.48 -13.64
N GLN A 426 -16.26 -18.48 -12.76
CA GLN A 426 -17.28 -19.53 -12.77
C GLN A 426 -17.92 -19.56 -11.40
N ARG A 427 -19.24 -19.67 -11.34
CA ARG A 427 -19.97 -19.84 -10.08
C ARG A 427 -19.68 -21.21 -9.49
N ARG A 428 -19.53 -21.33 -8.18
CA ARG A 428 -19.15 -22.60 -7.55
C ARG A 428 -20.28 -23.63 -7.52
N ASP A 429 -21.53 -23.17 -7.58
CA ASP A 429 -22.73 -24.03 -7.54
C ASP A 429 -23.14 -24.52 -8.95
N GLU A 430 -22.42 -24.14 -9.98
CA GLU A 430 -22.58 -24.54 -11.39
C GLU A 430 -21.39 -25.45 -11.81
#